data_c68920f385cbfd85dcd2eb0ab129ba41
#
_entry.id   c68920f385cbfd85dcd2eb0ab129ba41
#
_cell.length_a   1.000
_cell.length_b   1.000
_cell.length_c   1.000
_cell.angle_alpha   90.00
_cell.angle_beta   90.00
_cell.angle_gamma   90.00
#
_symmetry.space_group_name_H-M   'P 1'
#
loop_
_entity.id
_entity.type
_entity.pdbx_description
1 polymer ?
#
loop_
_entity_poly.entity_id
_entity_poly.type
_entity_poly.pdbx_seq_one_letter_code
_entity_poly.pdbx_strand_id
1 'polypeptide(L)'
;MLPESDSMRTQPEQKKDTTFSGGIRYFMKERSNIVSKKYVYLFSEGNGSMRELLGGKGANLAEMTSLGMPVPHGFTVTTEACTRYYEDGKTIAPEIEAEIFEFVSKLEALAGKKLGDKENPLLVSVRSGARASMPGMMDTILNLGLNDEVVEGIAKLTQNPRFAYDTYRRFIQMFADVVAEVPKEYFERAIDLMKQKKGVKQDTELDADDMKQLVEQFKALYKGHIGRDFPTEPKVQLMESVKAVFRSWDNPRAIYYRRQNGIPSSWGTAVTVQMMVFGNMGNDCGTGVAFTRNPATGEKKFFGEFLVNAQGEDVVAGIRTPQSIDELKQLMPEVYDQFLEIATRLERHYKDMQDMEFTIERGKLFMLQTRNGKRTAQAAMKIACDLVDEGLITEEQAVLLVDPSQLDAFLHDQFNPAELKRAKILATALPASPGAACGQVVFDAETAKEWVAEGKKVILVRLETSPEDIEGMHISEGILTVRGGMTSHAAVVARGMGICCISS
;
A
#
# COMPACT_ATOMS: atom_id res chain seq x y z
N MET A 1 72.88 19.05 -22.85
CA MET A 1 74.08 18.20 -22.73
C MET A 1 73.58 16.77 -22.77
N LEU A 2 73.67 16.15 -23.91
CA LEU A 2 73.77 14.71 -24.14
C LEU A 2 75.23 14.29 -23.82
N PRO A 3 75.56 13.02 -23.56
CA PRO A 3 75.67 12.01 -24.61
C PRO A 3 75.04 10.64 -24.18
N GLU A 4 74.48 9.82 -25.10
CA GLU A 4 75.09 8.83 -26.03
C GLU A 4 75.89 7.74 -25.25
N SER A 5 75.80 6.49 -25.54
CA SER A 5 75.53 5.56 -26.60
C SER A 5 75.88 4.16 -26.13
N ASP A 6 75.48 3.16 -26.59
CA ASP A 6 75.73 2.10 -27.58
C ASP A 6 75.69 0.74 -26.95
N SER A 7 75.36 -0.39 -27.46
CA SER A 7 75.16 -1.01 -28.76
C SER A 7 74.95 -2.51 -28.53
N MET A 8 74.11 -3.09 -29.39
CA MET A 8 74.17 -4.41 -30.06
C MET A 8 74.74 -5.68 -29.39
N ARG A 9 73.92 -6.75 -29.38
CA ARG A 9 74.16 -7.95 -30.24
C ARG A 9 73.08 -9.05 -30.09
N THR A 10 72.37 -9.28 -31.14
CA THR A 10 71.86 -10.45 -31.87
C THR A 10 72.06 -11.88 -31.33
N GLN A 11 70.89 -12.60 -31.28
CA GLN A 11 70.45 -13.92 -31.82
C GLN A 11 70.97 -15.22 -31.17
N PRO A 12 70.31 -16.42 -31.33
CA PRO A 12 69.06 -16.76 -32.04
C PRO A 12 68.08 -17.73 -31.32
N GLU A 13 66.99 -17.96 -32.02
CA GLU A 13 65.87 -18.89 -31.83
C GLU A 13 66.13 -20.26 -31.20
N GLN A 14 65.15 -20.67 -30.33
CA GLN A 14 64.69 -22.07 -30.30
C GLN A 14 63.14 -22.12 -30.09
N LYS A 15 62.49 -22.68 -31.11
CA LYS A 15 61.08 -23.11 -31.06
C LYS A 15 60.90 -24.20 -30.02
N LYS A 16 59.90 -24.08 -29.18
CA LYS A 16 59.25 -25.26 -28.56
C LYS A 16 57.74 -25.03 -28.58
N ASP A 17 57.07 -25.88 -29.31
CA ASP A 17 55.63 -26.16 -29.25
C ASP A 17 55.24 -26.49 -27.84
N THR A 18 54.25 -25.77 -27.27
CA THR A 18 53.48 -26.20 -26.10
C THR A 18 52.01 -25.92 -26.37
N THR A 19 51.33 -26.98 -26.60
CA THR A 19 49.92 -27.28 -26.67
C THR A 19 49.01 -26.32 -25.91
N PHE A 20 48.10 -25.73 -26.66
CA PHE A 20 46.94 -24.93 -26.26
C PHE A 20 45.87 -25.85 -25.67
N SER A 21 45.96 -26.30 -24.42
CA SER A 21 44.87 -27.04 -23.76
C SER A 21 44.59 -26.63 -22.29
N GLY A 22 45.27 -25.60 -21.80
CA GLY A 22 45.11 -25.14 -20.38
C GLY A 22 44.14 -23.97 -20.21
N GLY A 23 43.93 -23.14 -21.26
CA GLY A 23 43.16 -21.88 -21.16
C GLY A 23 41.65 -22.05 -21.09
N ILE A 24 41.11 -23.08 -21.71
CA ILE A 24 39.66 -23.31 -21.79
C ILE A 24 39.09 -23.87 -20.44
N ARG A 25 39.87 -24.59 -19.68
CA ARG A 25 39.46 -25.11 -18.35
C ARG A 25 39.48 -24.06 -17.24
N TYR A 26 40.27 -23.02 -17.38
CA TYR A 26 40.30 -21.92 -16.41
C TYR A 26 39.10 -20.96 -16.57
N PHE A 27 38.71 -20.67 -17.80
CA PHE A 27 37.51 -19.85 -18.11
C PHE A 27 36.20 -20.55 -17.82
N MET A 28 36.15 -21.89 -17.81
CA MET A 28 34.92 -22.62 -17.39
C MET A 28 34.81 -22.82 -15.88
N LYS A 29 35.89 -22.64 -15.11
CA LYS A 29 35.85 -22.77 -13.65
C LYS A 29 35.45 -21.46 -12.93
N GLU A 30 35.59 -20.30 -13.59
CA GLU A 30 35.11 -19.04 -13.07
C GLU A 30 33.59 -18.79 -13.31
N ARG A 31 32.98 -19.54 -14.24
CA ARG A 31 31.51 -19.44 -14.44
C ARG A 31 30.66 -20.21 -13.41
N SER A 32 31.23 -20.96 -12.50
CA SER A 32 30.50 -21.80 -11.55
C SER A 32 30.32 -21.19 -10.15
N ASN A 33 30.71 -19.91 -9.93
CA ASN A 33 30.52 -19.23 -8.66
C ASN A 33 30.00 -17.79 -8.82
N ILE A 34 29.25 -17.51 -9.86
CA ILE A 34 28.34 -16.35 -9.85
C ILE A 34 27.13 -16.82 -9.05
N VAL A 35 27.13 -16.57 -7.74
CA VAL A 35 25.91 -16.63 -6.96
C VAL A 35 24.92 -15.72 -7.68
N SER A 36 23.92 -16.29 -8.35
CA SER A 36 22.90 -15.51 -9.03
C SER A 36 22.28 -14.59 -7.99
N LYS A 37 22.30 -13.28 -8.25
CA LYS A 37 21.71 -12.29 -7.37
C LYS A 37 20.23 -12.66 -7.17
N LYS A 38 19.79 -12.74 -5.90
CA LYS A 38 18.42 -13.10 -5.55
C LYS A 38 17.56 -11.83 -5.54
N TYR A 39 16.47 -11.85 -6.31
CA TYR A 39 15.55 -10.73 -6.43
C TYR A 39 14.18 -10.96 -5.79
N VAL A 40 13.86 -12.18 -5.37
CA VAL A 40 12.56 -12.53 -4.79
C VAL A 40 12.75 -13.27 -3.46
N TYR A 41 11.96 -12.92 -2.45
CA TYR A 41 12.01 -13.48 -1.10
C TYR A 41 10.61 -13.84 -0.61
N LEU A 42 10.40 -15.08 -0.12
CA LEU A 42 9.22 -15.39 0.69
C LEU A 42 9.22 -14.54 1.96
N PHE A 43 8.04 -14.28 2.54
CA PHE A 43 7.98 -13.59 3.83
C PHE A 43 8.75 -14.35 4.93
N SER A 44 8.80 -15.68 4.86
CA SER A 44 9.57 -16.52 5.77
C SER A 44 11.11 -16.47 5.57
N GLU A 45 11.58 -15.88 4.48
CA GLU A 45 13.00 -15.74 4.17
C GLU A 45 13.57 -14.35 4.51
N GLY A 46 12.70 -13.41 4.87
CA GLY A 46 13.06 -12.03 5.20
C GLY A 46 12.84 -11.71 6.69
N ASN A 47 13.19 -10.48 7.06
CA ASN A 47 12.96 -9.92 8.39
C ASN A 47 12.89 -8.39 8.34
N GLY A 48 12.60 -7.75 9.47
CA GLY A 48 12.44 -6.30 9.61
C GLY A 48 13.70 -5.48 9.30
N SER A 49 14.91 -6.05 9.40
CA SER A 49 16.16 -5.35 9.08
C SER A 49 16.43 -5.22 7.58
N MET A 50 15.74 -6.02 6.74
CA MET A 50 15.90 -6.02 5.28
C MET A 50 15.08 -4.92 4.58
N ARG A 51 14.81 -3.82 5.26
CA ARG A 51 13.93 -2.75 4.75
C ARG A 51 14.43 -2.09 3.47
N GLU A 52 15.74 -2.01 3.28
CA GLU A 52 16.32 -1.48 2.04
C GLU A 52 16.01 -2.35 0.84
N LEU A 53 16.02 -3.66 1.02
CA LEU A 53 15.85 -4.66 -0.03
C LEU A 53 14.36 -4.99 -0.27
N LEU A 54 13.60 -5.23 0.81
CA LEU A 54 12.21 -5.68 0.74
C LEU A 54 11.20 -4.53 0.78
N GLY A 55 11.67 -3.29 0.96
CA GLY A 55 10.81 -2.15 1.25
C GLY A 55 10.19 -2.23 2.65
N GLY A 56 9.52 -1.19 3.09
CA GLY A 56 8.90 -1.15 4.42
C GLY A 56 7.80 -2.20 4.59
N LYS A 57 6.94 -2.37 3.58
CA LYS A 57 5.84 -3.33 3.63
C LYS A 57 6.34 -4.78 3.64
N GLY A 58 7.24 -5.13 2.71
CA GLY A 58 7.79 -6.48 2.62
C GLY A 58 8.58 -6.88 3.88
N ALA A 59 9.41 -5.99 4.40
CA ALA A 59 10.17 -6.22 5.63
C ALA A 59 9.25 -6.43 6.85
N ASN A 60 8.20 -5.60 6.99
CA ASN A 60 7.27 -5.74 8.12
C ASN A 60 6.40 -7.01 8.00
N LEU A 61 6.00 -7.42 6.79
CA LEU A 61 5.30 -8.69 6.58
C LEU A 61 6.18 -9.89 6.92
N ALA A 62 7.46 -9.83 6.53
CA ALA A 62 8.44 -10.85 6.89
C ALA A 62 8.65 -10.92 8.41
N GLU A 63 8.77 -9.76 9.06
CA GLU A 63 8.92 -9.68 10.52
C GLU A 63 7.70 -10.25 11.25
N MET A 64 6.48 -9.85 10.88
CA MET A 64 5.25 -10.41 11.45
C MET A 64 5.16 -11.93 11.23
N THR A 65 5.60 -12.42 10.07
CA THR A 65 5.65 -13.86 9.77
C THR A 65 6.63 -14.58 10.69
N SER A 66 7.83 -14.01 10.92
CA SER A 66 8.84 -14.58 11.83
C SER A 66 8.36 -14.60 13.28
N LEU A 67 7.54 -13.63 13.69
CA LEU A 67 6.89 -13.56 14.99
C LEU A 67 5.70 -14.53 15.12
N GLY A 68 5.38 -15.32 14.10
CA GLY A 68 4.29 -16.29 14.11
C GLY A 68 2.89 -15.66 14.08
N MET A 69 2.76 -14.45 13.56
CA MET A 69 1.45 -13.80 13.40
C MET A 69 0.70 -14.35 12.19
N PRO A 70 -0.63 -14.26 12.16
CA PRO A 70 -1.46 -14.79 11.06
C PRO A 70 -1.36 -13.88 9.82
N VAL A 71 -0.23 -13.94 9.13
CA VAL A 71 0.03 -13.22 7.88
C VAL A 71 -0.30 -14.13 6.71
N PRO A 72 -1.15 -13.72 5.74
CA PRO A 72 -1.36 -14.48 4.52
C PRO A 72 -0.03 -14.70 3.78
N HIS A 73 0.18 -15.91 3.25
CA HIS A 73 1.42 -16.24 2.55
C HIS A 73 1.70 -15.32 1.38
N GLY A 74 2.97 -15.08 1.10
CA GLY A 74 3.39 -14.21 0.01
C GLY A 74 4.90 -14.12 -0.14
N PHE A 75 5.30 -13.33 -1.12
CA PHE A 75 6.70 -13.01 -1.39
C PHE A 75 6.87 -11.54 -1.79
N THR A 76 8.11 -11.09 -1.74
CA THR A 76 8.48 -9.73 -2.14
C THR A 76 9.49 -9.77 -3.28
N VAL A 77 9.19 -9.07 -4.37
CA VAL A 77 10.15 -8.71 -5.42
C VAL A 77 10.88 -7.45 -4.96
N THR A 78 12.19 -7.47 -4.93
CA THR A 78 13.03 -6.49 -4.24
C THR A 78 13.05 -5.10 -4.90
N THR A 79 13.49 -4.09 -4.14
CA THR A 79 13.77 -2.74 -4.67
C THR A 79 14.87 -2.78 -5.74
N GLU A 80 15.80 -3.72 -5.65
CA GLU A 80 16.86 -3.89 -6.65
C GLU A 80 16.33 -4.40 -8.00
N ALA A 81 15.27 -5.22 -7.98
CA ALA A 81 14.57 -5.60 -9.20
C ALA A 81 13.90 -4.39 -9.88
N CYS A 82 13.37 -3.44 -9.08
CA CYS A 82 12.85 -2.17 -9.59
C CYS A 82 13.96 -1.31 -10.22
N THR A 83 15.09 -1.16 -9.53
CA THR A 83 16.24 -0.41 -10.08
C THR A 83 16.68 -1.02 -11.42
N ARG A 84 16.82 -2.35 -11.46
CA ARG A 84 17.19 -3.08 -12.69
C ARG A 84 16.17 -2.89 -13.81
N TYR A 85 14.88 -2.89 -13.49
CA TYR A 85 13.79 -2.61 -14.43
C TYR A 85 13.96 -1.25 -15.13
N TYR A 86 14.35 -0.20 -14.39
CA TYR A 86 14.60 1.12 -14.96
C TYR A 86 15.91 1.16 -15.77
N GLU A 87 16.99 0.51 -15.30
CA GLU A 87 18.26 0.39 -16.01
C GLU A 87 18.09 -0.34 -17.36
N ASP A 88 17.25 -1.38 -17.41
CA ASP A 88 16.94 -2.16 -18.60
C ASP A 88 15.83 -1.52 -19.47
N GLY A 89 15.61 -0.20 -19.36
CA GLY A 89 14.67 0.53 -20.20
C GLY A 89 13.19 0.17 -19.96
N LYS A 90 12.81 -0.03 -18.69
CA LYS A 90 11.47 -0.42 -18.23
C LYS A 90 11.06 -1.82 -18.71
N THR A 91 12.02 -2.73 -18.70
CA THR A 91 11.82 -4.14 -19.03
C THR A 91 12.26 -5.00 -17.86
N ILE A 92 11.47 -6.02 -17.50
CA ILE A 92 11.85 -7.00 -16.47
C ILE A 92 12.80 -8.01 -17.12
N ALA A 93 13.99 -8.18 -16.54
CA ALA A 93 14.97 -9.13 -17.03
C ALA A 93 14.43 -10.57 -16.94
N PRO A 94 14.71 -11.44 -17.95
CA PRO A 94 14.18 -12.81 -17.99
C PRO A 94 14.49 -13.65 -16.73
N GLU A 95 15.64 -13.44 -16.10
CA GLU A 95 16.02 -14.10 -14.86
C GLU A 95 15.14 -13.68 -13.67
N ILE A 96 14.73 -12.40 -13.62
CA ILE A 96 13.80 -11.91 -12.56
C ILE A 96 12.40 -12.45 -12.81
N GLU A 97 11.95 -12.48 -14.06
CA GLU A 97 10.65 -13.06 -14.44
C GLU A 97 10.59 -14.54 -14.09
N ALA A 98 11.64 -15.31 -14.40
CA ALA A 98 11.74 -16.73 -14.06
C ALA A 98 11.70 -16.95 -12.54
N GLU A 99 12.42 -16.12 -11.76
CA GLU A 99 12.42 -16.17 -10.30
C GLU A 99 11.03 -15.85 -9.73
N ILE A 100 10.33 -14.83 -10.27
CA ILE A 100 8.94 -14.53 -9.86
C ILE A 100 8.04 -15.75 -10.03
N PHE A 101 8.09 -16.46 -11.19
CA PHE A 101 7.26 -17.64 -11.41
C PHE A 101 7.67 -18.85 -10.56
N GLU A 102 8.94 -19.01 -10.23
CA GLU A 102 9.40 -19.98 -9.24
C GLU A 102 8.74 -19.72 -7.87
N PHE A 103 8.71 -18.43 -7.44
CA PHE A 103 8.12 -18.04 -6.17
C PHE A 103 6.58 -18.10 -6.17
N VAL A 104 5.93 -17.91 -7.32
CA VAL A 104 4.50 -18.23 -7.48
C VAL A 104 4.24 -19.70 -7.19
N SER A 105 5.06 -20.60 -7.74
CA SER A 105 4.90 -22.05 -7.50
C SER A 105 5.14 -22.43 -6.03
N LYS A 106 6.08 -21.75 -5.34
CA LYS A 106 6.29 -21.90 -3.89
C LYS A 106 5.07 -21.39 -3.09
N LEU A 107 4.52 -20.26 -3.50
CA LEU A 107 3.31 -19.68 -2.87
C LEU A 107 2.10 -20.61 -3.05
N GLU A 108 1.92 -21.18 -4.24
CA GLU A 108 0.87 -22.18 -4.53
C GLU A 108 0.98 -23.39 -3.59
N ALA A 109 2.20 -23.90 -3.40
CA ALA A 109 2.44 -25.03 -2.51
C ALA A 109 2.14 -24.69 -1.03
N LEU A 110 2.53 -23.50 -0.56
CA LEU A 110 2.26 -23.02 0.80
C LEU A 110 0.77 -22.77 1.04
N ALA A 111 0.07 -22.22 0.05
CA ALA A 111 -1.35 -21.90 0.15
C ALA A 111 -2.26 -23.14 -0.08
N GLY A 112 -1.73 -24.20 -0.67
CA GLY A 112 -2.54 -25.35 -1.11
C GLY A 112 -3.56 -24.99 -2.19
N LYS A 113 -3.29 -23.91 -2.97
CA LYS A 113 -4.16 -23.35 -4.01
C LYS A 113 -3.32 -23.09 -5.26
N LYS A 114 -3.95 -22.88 -6.41
CA LYS A 114 -3.23 -22.65 -7.66
C LYS A 114 -3.72 -21.40 -8.39
N LEU A 115 -2.80 -20.62 -8.91
CA LEU A 115 -3.10 -19.41 -9.67
C LEU A 115 -3.79 -19.77 -11.00
N GLY A 116 -5.01 -19.27 -11.21
CA GLY A 116 -5.80 -19.57 -12.40
C GLY A 116 -6.52 -20.92 -12.38
N ASP A 117 -6.46 -21.67 -11.30
CA ASP A 117 -7.22 -22.92 -11.14
C ASP A 117 -8.70 -22.59 -10.91
N LYS A 118 -9.58 -23.32 -11.63
CA LYS A 118 -11.03 -23.11 -11.54
C LYS A 118 -11.70 -23.83 -10.36
N GLU A 119 -11.03 -24.81 -9.75
CA GLU A 119 -11.59 -25.59 -8.64
C GLU A 119 -11.11 -25.08 -7.29
N ASN A 120 -9.82 -24.73 -7.17
CA ASN A 120 -9.23 -24.20 -5.93
C ASN A 120 -8.29 -23.01 -6.22
N PRO A 121 -8.86 -21.87 -6.65
CA PRO A 121 -8.07 -20.76 -7.15
C PRO A 121 -7.27 -20.05 -6.06
N LEU A 122 -6.02 -19.75 -6.37
CA LEU A 122 -5.22 -18.76 -5.67
C LEU A 122 -5.48 -17.39 -6.28
N LEU A 123 -5.98 -16.45 -5.51
CA LEU A 123 -5.97 -15.03 -5.89
C LEU A 123 -4.89 -14.32 -5.09
N VAL A 124 -4.27 -13.33 -5.70
CA VAL A 124 -3.20 -12.54 -5.06
C VAL A 124 -3.44 -11.04 -5.17
N SER A 125 -2.89 -10.29 -4.22
CA SER A 125 -2.69 -8.86 -4.32
C SER A 125 -1.26 -8.57 -4.78
N VAL A 126 -1.08 -7.52 -5.58
CA VAL A 126 0.22 -6.99 -6.01
C VAL A 126 0.30 -5.56 -5.52
N ARG A 127 1.16 -5.32 -4.54
CA ARG A 127 1.21 -4.06 -3.80
C ARG A 127 2.60 -3.46 -3.80
N SER A 128 2.69 -2.14 -3.93
CA SER A 128 3.93 -1.39 -3.76
C SER A 128 4.44 -1.43 -2.32
N GLY A 129 5.76 -1.36 -2.16
CA GLY A 129 6.41 -1.34 -0.87
C GLY A 129 7.73 -0.56 -0.90
N ALA A 130 7.69 0.78 -0.88
CA ALA A 130 8.90 1.61 -0.79
C ALA A 130 9.57 1.51 0.58
N ARG A 131 10.85 1.87 0.67
CA ARG A 131 11.62 1.92 1.94
C ARG A 131 11.00 2.87 2.95
N ALA A 132 10.51 4.03 2.48
CA ALA A 132 9.74 4.97 3.27
C ALA A 132 8.23 4.75 3.09
N SER A 133 7.45 5.03 4.13
CA SER A 133 5.98 4.97 4.04
C SER A 133 5.48 6.13 3.17
N MET A 134 4.74 5.80 2.11
CA MET A 134 4.16 6.75 1.15
C MET A 134 2.67 6.41 0.94
N PRO A 135 1.80 6.72 1.92
CA PRO A 135 0.40 6.31 1.90
C PRO A 135 -0.35 6.84 0.68
N GLY A 136 -0.99 5.95 -0.09
CA GLY A 136 -1.77 6.30 -1.27
C GLY A 136 -0.99 6.76 -2.51
N MET A 137 0.34 6.92 -2.41
CA MET A 137 1.13 7.51 -3.49
C MET A 137 1.44 6.54 -4.63
N MET A 138 1.40 5.25 -4.37
CA MET A 138 1.75 4.20 -5.35
C MET A 138 0.62 3.18 -5.47
N ASP A 139 0.62 2.45 -6.57
CA ASP A 139 -0.49 1.63 -6.98
C ASP A 139 -0.55 0.26 -6.29
N THR A 140 -1.75 -0.31 -6.29
CA THR A 140 -2.09 -1.63 -5.76
C THR A 140 -3.06 -2.31 -6.72
N ILE A 141 -2.90 -3.60 -6.95
CA ILE A 141 -3.83 -4.44 -7.69
C ILE A 141 -4.28 -5.58 -6.77
N LEU A 142 -5.59 -5.71 -6.59
CA LEU A 142 -6.21 -6.75 -5.78
C LEU A 142 -6.91 -7.78 -6.66
N ASN A 143 -7.19 -8.97 -6.10
CA ASN A 143 -8.00 -10.00 -6.74
C ASN A 143 -7.41 -10.55 -8.06
N LEU A 144 -6.10 -10.43 -8.25
CA LEU A 144 -5.41 -10.92 -9.44
C LEU A 144 -5.48 -12.45 -9.52
N GLY A 145 -5.69 -12.98 -10.72
CA GLY A 145 -5.85 -14.40 -11.01
C GLY A 145 -7.26 -14.76 -11.48
N LEU A 146 -8.19 -13.79 -11.47
CA LEU A 146 -9.54 -13.96 -11.95
C LEU A 146 -9.63 -13.94 -13.50
N ASN A 147 -10.47 -14.82 -14.00
CA ASN A 147 -10.96 -14.87 -15.37
C ASN A 147 -12.36 -15.50 -15.37
N ASP A 148 -12.95 -15.71 -16.54
CA ASP A 148 -14.33 -16.19 -16.67
C ASP A 148 -14.55 -17.63 -16.12
N GLU A 149 -13.51 -18.47 -16.13
CA GLU A 149 -13.61 -19.82 -15.54
C GLU A 149 -13.40 -19.80 -14.03
N VAL A 150 -12.45 -19.01 -13.56
CA VAL A 150 -12.09 -18.90 -12.13
C VAL A 150 -13.23 -18.28 -11.33
N VAL A 151 -13.92 -17.26 -11.86
CA VAL A 151 -15.06 -16.62 -11.17
C VAL A 151 -16.20 -17.61 -10.91
N GLU A 152 -16.50 -18.49 -11.87
CA GLU A 152 -17.50 -19.54 -11.68
C GLU A 152 -17.06 -20.56 -10.62
N GLY A 153 -15.77 -20.89 -10.56
CA GLY A 153 -15.20 -21.72 -9.50
C GLY A 153 -15.37 -21.10 -8.12
N ILE A 154 -15.05 -19.82 -7.97
CA ILE A 154 -15.24 -19.09 -6.70
C ILE A 154 -16.72 -19.02 -6.31
N ALA A 155 -17.62 -18.77 -7.26
CA ALA A 155 -19.06 -18.74 -7.00
C ALA A 155 -19.56 -20.07 -6.42
N LYS A 156 -19.06 -21.21 -6.95
CA LYS A 156 -19.39 -22.56 -6.45
C LYS A 156 -18.77 -22.81 -5.07
N LEU A 157 -17.48 -22.50 -4.88
CA LEU A 157 -16.77 -22.76 -3.62
C LEU A 157 -17.35 -21.93 -2.46
N THR A 158 -17.72 -20.70 -2.71
CA THR A 158 -18.24 -19.79 -1.68
C THR A 158 -19.76 -19.90 -1.51
N GLN A 159 -20.46 -20.52 -2.46
CA GLN A 159 -21.92 -20.49 -2.58
C GLN A 159 -22.48 -19.04 -2.59
N ASN A 160 -21.66 -18.10 -3.06
CA ASN A 160 -21.97 -16.68 -3.12
C ASN A 160 -21.58 -16.11 -4.49
N PRO A 161 -22.44 -16.27 -5.53
CA PRO A 161 -22.16 -15.73 -6.87
C PRO A 161 -21.99 -14.21 -6.87
N ARG A 162 -22.75 -13.50 -6.01
CA ARG A 162 -22.62 -12.06 -5.89
C ARG A 162 -21.20 -11.65 -5.49
N PHE A 163 -20.65 -12.28 -4.45
CA PHE A 163 -19.26 -12.05 -4.01
C PHE A 163 -18.27 -12.33 -5.15
N ALA A 164 -18.41 -13.46 -5.84
CA ALA A 164 -17.48 -13.84 -6.90
C ALA A 164 -17.45 -12.81 -8.04
N TYR A 165 -18.62 -12.38 -8.54
CA TYR A 165 -18.71 -11.41 -9.61
C TYR A 165 -18.37 -9.99 -9.16
N ASP A 166 -18.67 -9.58 -7.92
CA ASP A 166 -18.21 -8.30 -7.36
C ASP A 166 -16.69 -8.28 -7.26
N THR A 167 -16.07 -9.36 -6.84
CA THR A 167 -14.60 -9.50 -6.79
C THR A 167 -13.98 -9.41 -8.20
N TYR A 168 -14.63 -10.00 -9.21
CA TYR A 168 -14.14 -9.94 -10.60
C TYR A 168 -14.30 -8.53 -11.20
N ARG A 169 -15.43 -7.86 -11.01
CA ARG A 169 -15.60 -6.50 -11.52
C ARG A 169 -14.61 -5.53 -10.88
N ARG A 170 -14.33 -5.68 -9.56
CA ARG A 170 -13.30 -4.89 -8.85
C ARG A 170 -11.92 -5.13 -9.43
N PHE A 171 -11.58 -6.37 -9.74
CA PHE A 171 -10.30 -6.70 -10.38
C PHE A 171 -10.18 -6.05 -11.76
N ILE A 172 -11.21 -6.15 -12.62
CA ILE A 172 -11.19 -5.55 -13.95
C ILE A 172 -11.02 -4.03 -13.86
N GLN A 173 -11.79 -3.37 -12.99
CA GLN A 173 -11.68 -1.92 -12.77
C GLN A 173 -10.28 -1.51 -12.34
N MET A 174 -9.75 -2.16 -11.31
CA MET A 174 -8.45 -1.82 -10.74
C MET A 174 -7.31 -2.13 -11.72
N PHE A 175 -7.38 -3.25 -12.44
CA PHE A 175 -6.39 -3.58 -13.47
C PHE A 175 -6.45 -2.60 -14.64
N ALA A 176 -7.65 -2.20 -15.06
CA ALA A 176 -7.82 -1.23 -16.15
C ALA A 176 -7.27 0.14 -15.75
N ASP A 177 -7.56 0.63 -14.56
CA ASP A 177 -7.09 1.91 -14.04
C ASP A 177 -5.56 1.90 -13.85
N VAL A 178 -5.04 0.95 -13.10
CA VAL A 178 -3.62 0.91 -12.68
C VAL A 178 -2.68 0.41 -13.78
N VAL A 179 -3.06 -0.63 -14.50
CA VAL A 179 -2.17 -1.29 -15.47
C VAL A 179 -2.32 -0.71 -16.86
N ALA A 180 -3.55 -0.44 -17.27
CA ALA A 180 -3.89 0.04 -18.60
C ALA A 180 -4.18 1.55 -18.67
N GLU A 181 -4.13 2.26 -17.54
CA GLU A 181 -4.31 3.71 -17.43
C GLU A 181 -5.66 4.20 -18.01
N VAL A 182 -6.71 3.37 -17.87
CA VAL A 182 -8.09 3.74 -18.24
C VAL A 182 -8.74 4.42 -17.05
N PRO A 183 -9.20 5.68 -17.16
CA PRO A 183 -9.75 6.41 -16.04
C PRO A 183 -10.90 5.67 -15.34
N LYS A 184 -10.85 5.58 -14.01
CA LYS A 184 -11.81 4.83 -13.18
C LYS A 184 -13.25 5.35 -13.29
N GLU A 185 -13.42 6.64 -13.63
CA GLU A 185 -14.72 7.31 -13.76
C GLU A 185 -15.64 6.63 -14.78
N TYR A 186 -15.10 5.99 -15.81
CA TYR A 186 -15.91 5.23 -16.78
C TYR A 186 -16.60 4.03 -16.12
N PHE A 187 -15.88 3.34 -15.24
CA PHE A 187 -16.37 2.19 -14.51
C PHE A 187 -17.33 2.59 -13.38
N GLU A 188 -17.01 3.65 -12.64
CA GLU A 188 -17.87 4.22 -11.60
C GLU A 188 -19.22 4.67 -12.19
N ARG A 189 -19.20 5.33 -13.34
CA ARG A 189 -20.42 5.71 -14.06
C ARG A 189 -21.28 4.51 -14.46
N ALA A 190 -20.67 3.42 -14.89
CA ALA A 190 -21.41 2.19 -15.23
C ALA A 190 -22.11 1.60 -13.99
N ILE A 191 -21.45 1.61 -12.83
CA ILE A 191 -22.04 1.20 -11.54
C ILE A 191 -23.21 2.12 -11.18
N ASP A 192 -23.03 3.43 -11.27
CA ASP A 192 -24.07 4.40 -10.93
C ASP A 192 -25.31 4.27 -11.84
N LEU A 193 -25.11 4.05 -13.12
CA LEU A 193 -26.22 3.77 -14.06
C LEU A 193 -26.95 2.46 -13.70
N MET A 194 -26.23 1.43 -13.25
CA MET A 194 -26.84 0.18 -12.80
C MET A 194 -27.66 0.40 -11.53
N LYS A 195 -27.10 1.12 -10.53
CA LYS A 195 -27.84 1.51 -9.30
C LYS A 195 -29.12 2.30 -9.62
N GLN A 196 -29.03 3.28 -10.50
CA GLN A 196 -30.20 4.07 -10.94
C GLN A 196 -31.25 3.18 -11.59
N LYS A 197 -30.87 2.27 -12.48
CA LYS A 197 -31.78 1.33 -13.15
C LYS A 197 -32.51 0.42 -12.16
N LYS A 198 -31.81 0.00 -11.08
CA LYS A 198 -32.36 -0.87 -10.03
C LYS A 198 -33.07 -0.10 -8.91
N GLY A 199 -32.93 1.23 -8.83
CA GLY A 199 -33.50 2.05 -7.77
C GLY A 199 -32.83 1.89 -6.40
N VAL A 200 -31.55 1.47 -6.39
CA VAL A 200 -30.75 1.27 -5.17
C VAL A 200 -29.70 2.36 -4.99
N LYS A 201 -29.18 2.51 -3.78
CA LYS A 201 -28.20 3.56 -3.44
C LYS A 201 -26.77 3.03 -3.26
N GLN A 202 -26.64 1.81 -2.78
CA GLN A 202 -25.34 1.23 -2.47
C GLN A 202 -25.01 0.05 -3.41
N ASP A 203 -23.73 -0.14 -3.70
CA ASP A 203 -23.24 -1.27 -4.51
C ASP A 203 -23.59 -2.62 -3.87
N THR A 204 -23.68 -2.66 -2.53
CA THR A 204 -24.03 -3.85 -1.75
C THR A 204 -25.47 -4.32 -1.98
N GLU A 205 -26.33 -3.48 -2.52
CA GLU A 205 -27.74 -3.78 -2.84
C GLU A 205 -27.92 -4.37 -4.25
N LEU A 206 -26.88 -4.33 -5.09
CA LEU A 206 -26.87 -4.98 -6.41
C LEU A 206 -26.72 -6.50 -6.23
N ASP A 207 -27.48 -7.27 -7.01
CA ASP A 207 -27.49 -8.71 -6.96
C ASP A 207 -26.39 -9.38 -7.83
N ALA A 208 -26.36 -10.72 -7.87
CA ALA A 208 -25.35 -11.46 -8.62
C ALA A 208 -25.46 -11.25 -10.13
N ASP A 209 -26.66 -11.13 -10.66
CA ASP A 209 -26.88 -10.92 -12.10
C ASP A 209 -26.48 -9.52 -12.52
N ASP A 210 -26.70 -8.53 -11.64
CA ASP A 210 -26.23 -7.16 -11.85
C ASP A 210 -24.70 -7.09 -11.89
N MET A 211 -24.03 -7.78 -10.95
CA MET A 211 -22.56 -7.86 -10.92
C MET A 211 -22.00 -8.56 -12.16
N LYS A 212 -22.68 -9.62 -12.63
CA LYS A 212 -22.31 -10.31 -13.88
C LYS A 212 -22.43 -9.39 -15.09
N GLN A 213 -23.52 -8.60 -15.17
CA GLN A 213 -23.70 -7.61 -16.24
C GLN A 213 -22.61 -6.52 -16.17
N LEU A 214 -22.24 -6.07 -14.97
CA LEU A 214 -21.15 -5.08 -14.79
C LEU A 214 -19.81 -5.64 -15.26
N VAL A 215 -19.50 -6.92 -14.99
CA VAL A 215 -18.29 -7.57 -15.50
C VAL A 215 -18.21 -7.50 -17.02
N GLU A 216 -19.30 -7.83 -17.73
CA GLU A 216 -19.33 -7.77 -19.20
C GLU A 216 -19.20 -6.33 -19.71
N GLN A 217 -19.85 -5.36 -19.06
CA GLN A 217 -19.71 -3.94 -19.40
C GLN A 217 -18.28 -3.45 -19.19
N PHE A 218 -17.62 -3.86 -18.10
CA PHE A 218 -16.25 -3.48 -17.79
C PHE A 218 -15.24 -4.04 -18.79
N LYS A 219 -15.42 -5.29 -19.22
CA LYS A 219 -14.62 -5.88 -20.31
C LYS A 219 -14.81 -5.10 -21.63
N ALA A 220 -16.05 -4.73 -21.93
CA ALA A 220 -16.34 -3.94 -23.13
C ALA A 220 -15.73 -2.53 -23.06
N LEU A 221 -15.78 -1.88 -21.90
CA LEU A 221 -15.10 -0.59 -21.65
C LEU A 221 -13.58 -0.73 -21.82
N TYR A 222 -12.97 -1.74 -21.19
CA TYR A 222 -11.55 -2.04 -21.35
C TYR A 222 -11.16 -2.21 -22.82
N LYS A 223 -11.89 -3.07 -23.56
CA LYS A 223 -11.67 -3.32 -24.97
C LYS A 223 -11.85 -2.05 -25.83
N GLY A 224 -12.84 -1.24 -25.50
CA GLY A 224 -13.11 0.03 -26.22
C GLY A 224 -11.97 1.03 -26.09
N HIS A 225 -11.31 1.11 -24.93
CA HIS A 225 -10.20 2.03 -24.69
C HIS A 225 -8.85 1.47 -25.17
N ILE A 226 -8.60 0.19 -24.97
CA ILE A 226 -7.29 -0.43 -25.20
C ILE A 226 -7.20 -1.10 -26.57
N GLY A 227 -8.32 -1.39 -27.23
CA GLY A 227 -8.37 -2.05 -28.53
C GLY A 227 -8.13 -3.57 -28.48
N ARG A 228 -7.99 -4.17 -27.31
CA ARG A 228 -7.80 -5.63 -27.11
C ARG A 228 -8.65 -6.11 -25.94
N ASP A 229 -8.91 -7.41 -25.90
CA ASP A 229 -9.68 -8.03 -24.83
C ASP A 229 -8.92 -7.95 -23.49
N PHE A 230 -9.68 -8.00 -22.37
CA PHE A 230 -9.12 -8.07 -21.02
C PHE A 230 -8.29 -9.35 -20.88
N PRO A 231 -7.05 -9.29 -20.32
CA PRO A 231 -6.18 -10.46 -20.23
C PRO A 231 -6.75 -11.52 -19.29
N THR A 232 -6.92 -12.74 -19.78
CA THR A 232 -7.46 -13.89 -19.03
C THR A 232 -6.36 -14.81 -18.49
N GLU A 233 -5.12 -14.70 -18.98
CA GLU A 233 -3.97 -15.48 -18.53
C GLU A 233 -3.37 -14.89 -17.24
N PRO A 234 -3.44 -15.61 -16.09
CA PRO A 234 -3.02 -15.05 -14.81
C PRO A 234 -1.53 -14.67 -14.73
N LYS A 235 -0.67 -15.35 -15.49
CA LYS A 235 0.76 -15.01 -15.56
C LYS A 235 0.99 -13.68 -16.25
N VAL A 236 0.23 -13.40 -17.31
CA VAL A 236 0.26 -12.09 -17.99
C VAL A 236 -0.26 -11.01 -17.05
N GLN A 237 -1.39 -11.26 -16.37
CA GLN A 237 -1.94 -10.35 -15.38
C GLN A 237 -0.89 -10.00 -14.30
N LEU A 238 -0.17 -10.99 -13.77
CA LEU A 238 0.84 -10.80 -12.73
C LEU A 238 2.00 -9.94 -13.23
N MET A 239 2.58 -10.28 -14.39
CA MET A 239 3.75 -9.56 -14.91
C MET A 239 3.41 -8.11 -15.28
N GLU A 240 2.26 -7.87 -15.88
CA GLU A 240 1.82 -6.50 -16.18
C GLU A 240 1.54 -5.70 -14.89
N SER A 241 1.00 -6.34 -13.84
CA SER A 241 0.80 -5.72 -12.53
C SER A 241 2.12 -5.39 -11.83
N VAL A 242 3.13 -6.27 -11.88
CA VAL A 242 4.47 -5.99 -11.33
C VAL A 242 5.10 -4.79 -12.04
N LYS A 243 5.02 -4.75 -13.38
CA LYS A 243 5.51 -3.60 -14.17
C LYS A 243 4.77 -2.30 -13.81
N ALA A 244 3.45 -2.36 -13.64
CA ALA A 244 2.64 -1.20 -13.27
C ALA A 244 3.05 -0.66 -11.88
N VAL A 245 3.25 -1.54 -10.90
CA VAL A 245 3.73 -1.15 -9.57
C VAL A 245 5.13 -0.52 -9.65
N PHE A 246 6.06 -1.05 -10.47
CA PHE A 246 7.36 -0.40 -10.67
C PHE A 246 7.20 0.98 -11.31
N ARG A 247 6.33 1.12 -12.33
CA ARG A 247 6.05 2.43 -12.97
C ARG A 247 5.47 3.44 -12.00
N SER A 248 4.64 3.00 -11.04
CA SER A 248 4.00 3.89 -10.07
C SER A 248 4.98 4.66 -9.17
N TRP A 249 6.24 4.21 -9.09
CA TRP A 249 7.30 4.97 -8.46
C TRP A 249 7.48 6.36 -9.09
N ASP A 250 7.26 6.50 -10.39
CA ASP A 250 7.40 7.74 -11.14
C ASP A 250 6.06 8.42 -11.45
N ASN A 251 4.98 8.04 -10.79
CA ASN A 251 3.72 8.78 -10.86
C ASN A 251 3.89 10.21 -10.31
N PRO A 252 3.24 11.22 -10.89
CA PRO A 252 3.37 12.63 -10.45
C PRO A 252 3.17 12.81 -8.95
N ARG A 253 2.14 12.21 -8.35
CA ARG A 253 1.88 12.26 -6.92
C ARG A 253 3.01 11.63 -6.08
N ALA A 254 3.59 10.52 -6.54
CA ALA A 254 4.71 9.88 -5.86
C ALA A 254 6.00 10.73 -5.94
N ILE A 255 6.26 11.36 -7.08
CA ILE A 255 7.38 12.29 -7.27
C ILE A 255 7.23 13.50 -6.34
N TYR A 256 6.04 14.10 -6.31
CA TYR A 256 5.74 15.24 -5.44
C TYR A 256 5.98 14.88 -3.97
N TYR A 257 5.38 13.78 -3.50
CA TYR A 257 5.53 13.32 -2.12
C TYR A 257 7.00 13.06 -1.75
N ARG A 258 7.77 12.42 -2.63
CA ARG A 258 9.20 12.17 -2.41
C ARG A 258 9.99 13.45 -2.25
N ARG A 259 9.74 14.47 -3.08
CA ARG A 259 10.40 15.77 -2.99
C ARG A 259 10.12 16.46 -1.66
N GLN A 260 8.87 16.46 -1.22
CA GLN A 260 8.45 17.07 0.04
C GLN A 260 9.06 16.36 1.27
N ASN A 261 9.28 15.05 1.18
CA ASN A 261 9.77 14.25 2.30
C ASN A 261 11.28 13.89 2.18
N GLY A 262 12.02 14.49 1.27
CA GLY A 262 13.46 14.24 1.10
C GLY A 262 13.80 12.79 0.73
N ILE A 263 12.90 12.05 0.06
CA ILE A 263 13.07 10.66 -0.30
C ILE A 263 13.81 10.55 -1.65
N PRO A 264 15.00 9.89 -1.70
CA PRO A 264 15.78 9.78 -2.92
C PRO A 264 15.05 8.99 -4.02
N SER A 265 15.04 9.52 -5.25
CA SER A 265 14.43 8.85 -6.41
C SER A 265 15.11 7.53 -6.78
N SER A 266 16.38 7.36 -6.43
CA SER A 266 17.17 6.14 -6.68
C SER A 266 16.76 4.91 -5.85
N TRP A 267 15.90 5.09 -4.83
CA TRP A 267 15.53 3.96 -3.96
C TRP A 267 14.63 2.93 -4.63
N GLY A 268 13.80 3.33 -5.58
CA GLY A 268 12.79 2.45 -6.17
C GLY A 268 11.74 1.94 -5.18
N THR A 269 10.94 1.01 -5.62
CA THR A 269 9.93 0.33 -4.81
C THR A 269 10.07 -1.19 -4.90
N ALA A 270 9.81 -1.90 -3.82
CA ALA A 270 9.57 -3.34 -3.86
C ALA A 270 8.14 -3.63 -4.31
N VAL A 271 7.88 -4.85 -4.75
CA VAL A 271 6.53 -5.36 -5.05
C VAL A 271 6.23 -6.53 -4.13
N THR A 272 5.15 -6.42 -3.37
CA THR A 272 4.67 -7.50 -2.51
C THR A 272 3.54 -8.24 -3.22
N VAL A 273 3.71 -9.54 -3.46
CA VAL A 273 2.70 -10.46 -3.98
C VAL A 273 2.22 -11.31 -2.82
N GLN A 274 0.93 -11.19 -2.47
CA GLN A 274 0.38 -11.84 -1.28
C GLN A 274 -0.96 -12.49 -1.57
N MET A 275 -1.16 -13.70 -1.04
CA MET A 275 -2.45 -14.40 -1.11
C MET A 275 -3.57 -13.51 -0.58
N MET A 276 -4.67 -13.42 -1.34
CA MET A 276 -5.86 -12.71 -0.91
C MET A 276 -6.55 -13.43 0.24
N VAL A 277 -7.06 -12.64 1.18
CA VAL A 277 -8.06 -12.98 2.17
C VAL A 277 -9.23 -11.99 2.05
N PHE A 278 -10.43 -12.43 2.30
CA PHE A 278 -11.63 -11.71 1.89
C PHE A 278 -12.49 -11.29 3.08
N GLY A 279 -12.59 -9.98 3.29
CA GLY A 279 -13.47 -9.36 4.29
C GLY A 279 -14.91 -9.19 3.80
N ASN A 280 -15.22 -9.53 2.54
CA ASN A 280 -16.51 -9.27 1.88
C ASN A 280 -17.28 -10.53 1.44
N MET A 281 -17.02 -11.69 2.07
CA MET A 281 -17.75 -12.92 1.77
C MET A 281 -19.06 -13.07 2.54
N GLY A 282 -19.27 -12.31 3.61
CA GLY A 282 -20.46 -12.39 4.46
C GLY A 282 -20.31 -11.62 5.76
N ASN A 283 -21.29 -11.78 6.65
CA ASN A 283 -21.33 -11.02 7.92
C ASN A 283 -20.33 -11.52 8.99
N ASP A 284 -19.73 -12.69 8.77
CA ASP A 284 -18.62 -13.24 9.56
C ASP A 284 -17.25 -12.82 9.03
N CYS A 285 -17.24 -11.90 8.09
CA CYS A 285 -16.06 -11.33 7.43
C CYS A 285 -16.04 -9.81 7.63
N GLY A 286 -14.85 -9.23 7.62
CA GLY A 286 -14.67 -7.80 7.74
C GLY A 286 -13.23 -7.38 7.47
N THR A 287 -12.99 -6.08 7.41
CA THR A 287 -11.66 -5.51 7.25
C THR A 287 -11.58 -4.17 7.95
N GLY A 288 -10.37 -3.76 8.33
CA GLY A 288 -10.21 -2.49 9.03
C GLY A 288 -8.77 -2.06 9.22
N VAL A 289 -8.64 -0.92 9.87
CA VAL A 289 -7.37 -0.33 10.28
C VAL A 289 -7.45 -0.05 11.79
N ALA A 290 -6.41 -0.42 12.51
CA ALA A 290 -6.33 -0.16 13.94
C ALA A 290 -4.95 0.35 14.35
N PHE A 291 -4.92 1.06 15.48
CA PHE A 291 -3.74 1.61 16.10
C PHE A 291 -3.61 1.07 17.52
N THR A 292 -2.40 0.81 17.96
CA THR A 292 -2.15 0.38 19.35
C THR A 292 -2.45 1.46 20.37
N ARG A 293 -2.43 2.74 19.93
CA ARG A 293 -2.80 3.93 20.72
C ARG A 293 -3.57 4.90 19.84
N ASN A 294 -4.30 5.84 20.45
CA ASN A 294 -5.02 6.88 19.71
C ASN A 294 -4.03 7.79 18.96
N PRO A 295 -4.05 7.84 17.64
CA PRO A 295 -3.08 8.63 16.84
C PRO A 295 -3.27 10.14 16.94
N ALA A 296 -4.41 10.60 17.42
CA ALA A 296 -4.69 12.02 17.61
C ALA A 296 -4.26 12.53 18.99
N THR A 297 -4.47 11.74 20.06
CA THR A 297 -4.27 12.16 21.45
C THR A 297 -3.07 11.48 22.12
N GLY A 298 -2.60 10.35 21.61
CA GLY A 298 -1.58 9.50 22.24
C GLY A 298 -2.08 8.63 23.38
N GLU A 299 -3.37 8.65 23.68
CA GLU A 299 -3.97 7.83 24.74
C GLU A 299 -3.70 6.34 24.48
N LYS A 300 -3.29 5.61 25.54
CA LYS A 300 -3.09 4.16 25.49
C LYS A 300 -4.44 3.43 25.46
N LYS A 301 -5.10 3.54 24.33
CA LYS A 301 -6.34 2.85 24.03
C LYS A 301 -6.26 2.25 22.65
N PHE A 302 -6.58 0.96 22.52
CA PHE A 302 -6.72 0.32 21.21
C PHE A 302 -7.78 1.08 20.40
N PHE A 303 -7.36 1.63 19.28
CA PHE A 303 -8.13 2.58 18.49
C PHE A 303 -8.22 2.11 17.05
N GLY A 304 -9.36 2.22 16.41
CA GLY A 304 -9.48 1.81 15.02
C GLY A 304 -10.89 1.79 14.50
N GLU A 305 -10.99 1.46 13.24
CA GLU A 305 -12.24 1.43 12.48
C GLU A 305 -12.27 0.17 11.62
N PHE A 306 -13.45 -0.42 11.48
CA PHE A 306 -13.65 -1.59 10.62
C PHE A 306 -15.01 -1.56 9.93
N LEU A 307 -15.12 -2.33 8.87
CA LEU A 307 -16.36 -2.58 8.14
C LEU A 307 -16.61 -4.08 8.07
N VAL A 308 -17.82 -4.49 8.40
CA VAL A 308 -18.32 -5.83 8.13
C VAL A 308 -18.65 -5.97 6.66
N ASN A 309 -18.39 -7.13 6.09
CA ASN A 309 -18.65 -7.45 4.70
C ASN A 309 -18.10 -6.38 3.73
N ALA A 310 -16.77 -6.15 3.78
CA ALA A 310 -16.07 -5.13 3.01
C ALA A 310 -14.65 -5.57 2.63
N GLN A 311 -14.11 -5.00 1.55
CA GLN A 311 -12.68 -5.08 1.25
C GLN A 311 -11.94 -3.85 1.82
N GLY A 312 -10.60 -3.94 1.94
CA GLY A 312 -9.78 -2.89 2.56
C GLY A 312 -9.93 -1.52 1.90
N GLU A 313 -10.13 -1.47 0.59
CA GLU A 313 -10.38 -0.23 -0.16
C GLU A 313 -11.67 0.49 0.28
N ASP A 314 -12.71 -0.25 0.68
CA ASP A 314 -13.99 0.34 1.13
C ASP A 314 -13.82 1.14 2.44
N VAL A 315 -12.87 0.75 3.30
CA VAL A 315 -12.53 1.47 4.55
C VAL A 315 -11.78 2.76 4.26
N VAL A 316 -10.78 2.69 3.36
CA VAL A 316 -9.86 3.81 3.10
C VAL A 316 -10.51 4.86 2.20
N ALA A 317 -11.35 4.44 1.25
CA ALA A 317 -12.09 5.34 0.36
C ALA A 317 -13.18 6.15 1.07
N GLY A 318 -13.65 5.69 2.24
CA GLY A 318 -14.67 6.40 3.01
C GLY A 318 -16.08 6.36 2.41
N ILE A 319 -16.33 5.45 1.45
CA ILE A 319 -17.64 5.28 0.80
C ILE A 319 -18.72 4.85 1.80
N ARG A 320 -18.33 4.03 2.79
CA ARG A 320 -19.18 3.56 3.90
C ARG A 320 -18.64 4.11 5.20
N THR A 321 -19.52 4.50 6.12
CA THR A 321 -19.14 4.93 7.47
C THR A 321 -18.65 3.69 8.25
N PRO A 322 -17.39 3.64 8.68
CA PRO A 322 -16.87 2.51 9.43
C PRO A 322 -17.39 2.52 10.88
N GLN A 323 -17.37 1.34 11.49
CA GLN A 323 -17.68 1.12 12.89
C GLN A 323 -16.41 1.25 13.74
N SER A 324 -16.56 1.66 15.00
CA SER A 324 -15.44 1.68 15.94
C SER A 324 -14.93 0.26 16.23
N ILE A 325 -13.61 0.12 16.40
CA ILE A 325 -13.00 -1.17 16.76
C ILE A 325 -13.55 -1.73 18.08
N ASP A 326 -14.07 -0.88 18.97
CA ASP A 326 -14.72 -1.30 20.22
C ASP A 326 -15.99 -2.14 19.95
N GLU A 327 -16.69 -1.91 18.83
CA GLU A 327 -17.86 -2.68 18.43
C GLU A 327 -17.49 -4.10 17.98
N LEU A 328 -16.27 -4.31 17.47
CA LEU A 328 -15.77 -5.64 17.12
C LEU A 328 -15.76 -6.59 18.31
N LYS A 329 -15.53 -6.05 19.54
CA LYS A 329 -15.58 -6.83 20.77
C LYS A 329 -16.97 -7.44 21.03
N GLN A 330 -18.02 -6.77 20.56
CA GLN A 330 -19.40 -7.28 20.71
C GLN A 330 -19.78 -8.24 19.60
N LEU A 331 -19.31 -7.97 18.37
CA LEU A 331 -19.65 -8.76 17.18
C LEU A 331 -18.81 -10.04 17.06
N MET A 332 -17.51 -9.97 17.36
CA MET A 332 -16.54 -11.07 17.21
C MET A 332 -15.53 -11.03 18.38
N PRO A 333 -15.92 -11.39 19.61
CA PRO A 333 -15.09 -11.22 20.81
C PRO A 333 -13.75 -11.97 20.74
N GLU A 334 -13.74 -13.21 20.23
CA GLU A 334 -12.51 -14.00 20.10
C GLU A 334 -11.50 -13.35 19.12
N VAL A 335 -11.99 -12.80 18.02
CA VAL A 335 -11.17 -12.07 17.03
C VAL A 335 -10.62 -10.80 17.67
N TYR A 336 -11.44 -10.06 18.40
CA TYR A 336 -11.00 -8.84 19.10
C TYR A 336 -9.89 -9.13 20.11
N ASP A 337 -10.05 -10.16 20.94
CA ASP A 337 -9.06 -10.53 21.96
C ASP A 337 -7.74 -10.99 21.33
N GLN A 338 -7.80 -11.80 20.26
CA GLN A 338 -6.63 -12.17 19.48
C GLN A 338 -5.92 -10.95 18.87
N PHE A 339 -6.70 -10.00 18.35
CA PHE A 339 -6.14 -8.80 17.72
C PHE A 339 -5.48 -7.89 18.76
N LEU A 340 -6.06 -7.74 19.93
CA LEU A 340 -5.48 -6.96 21.03
C LEU A 340 -4.15 -7.58 21.52
N GLU A 341 -4.06 -8.90 21.59
CA GLU A 341 -2.80 -9.59 21.89
C GLU A 341 -1.73 -9.30 20.84
N ILE A 342 -2.07 -9.42 19.54
CA ILE A 342 -1.16 -9.11 18.43
C ILE A 342 -0.72 -7.66 18.48
N ALA A 343 -1.64 -6.71 18.69
CA ALA A 343 -1.35 -5.28 18.80
C ALA A 343 -0.35 -5.00 19.93
N THR A 344 -0.56 -5.61 21.10
CA THR A 344 0.34 -5.49 22.25
C THR A 344 1.74 -6.04 21.95
N ARG A 345 1.81 -7.19 21.28
CA ARG A 345 3.10 -7.80 20.90
C ARG A 345 3.84 -6.93 19.87
N LEU A 346 3.15 -6.37 18.90
CA LEU A 346 3.74 -5.49 17.89
C LEU A 346 4.28 -4.20 18.51
N GLU A 347 3.51 -3.53 19.38
CA GLU A 347 3.98 -2.31 20.04
C GLU A 347 5.23 -2.57 20.88
N ARG A 348 5.27 -3.66 21.64
CA ARG A 348 6.45 -4.05 22.42
C ARG A 348 7.66 -4.39 21.56
N HIS A 349 7.42 -5.07 20.43
CA HIS A 349 8.49 -5.47 19.50
C HIS A 349 9.13 -4.27 18.79
N TYR A 350 8.28 -3.39 18.22
CA TYR A 350 8.76 -2.21 17.51
C TYR A 350 9.09 -1.04 18.45
N LYS A 351 8.71 -1.11 19.71
CA LYS A 351 8.91 -0.06 20.73
C LYS A 351 8.32 1.29 20.27
N ASP A 352 7.23 1.25 19.55
CA ASP A 352 6.52 2.42 19.03
C ASP A 352 5.07 2.06 18.71
N MET A 353 4.19 3.08 18.68
CA MET A 353 2.81 2.93 18.28
C MET A 353 2.71 2.35 16.86
N GLN A 354 1.89 1.32 16.69
CA GLN A 354 1.69 0.65 15.41
C GLN A 354 0.33 1.00 14.79
N ASP A 355 0.36 1.20 13.48
CA ASP A 355 -0.75 1.27 12.54
C ASP A 355 -0.85 -0.08 11.83
N MET A 356 -1.99 -0.73 11.90
CA MET A 356 -2.19 -2.13 11.49
C MET A 356 -3.38 -2.23 10.56
N GLU A 357 -3.16 -2.88 9.41
CA GLU A 357 -4.24 -3.28 8.50
C GLU A 357 -4.57 -4.76 8.73
N PHE A 358 -5.84 -5.08 8.84
CA PHE A 358 -6.30 -6.44 9.10
C PHE A 358 -7.53 -6.81 8.28
N THR A 359 -7.73 -8.12 8.09
CA THR A 359 -8.95 -8.68 7.49
C THR A 359 -9.40 -9.88 8.32
N ILE A 360 -10.70 -10.01 8.47
CA ILE A 360 -11.35 -11.15 9.10
C ILE A 360 -12.04 -11.94 7.97
N GLU A 361 -11.63 -13.18 7.77
CA GLU A 361 -12.25 -14.08 6.82
C GLU A 361 -12.87 -15.26 7.55
N ARG A 362 -14.21 -15.37 7.54
CA ARG A 362 -14.96 -16.44 8.22
C ARG A 362 -14.54 -16.60 9.69
N GLY A 363 -14.52 -15.49 10.41
CA GLY A 363 -14.14 -15.45 11.84
C GLY A 363 -12.64 -15.65 12.12
N LYS A 364 -11.77 -15.72 11.11
CA LYS A 364 -10.31 -15.80 11.29
C LYS A 364 -9.64 -14.47 11.00
N LEU A 365 -8.82 -14.03 11.93
CA LEU A 365 -8.04 -12.80 11.80
C LEU A 365 -6.80 -13.01 10.94
N PHE A 366 -6.52 -12.06 10.05
CA PHE A 366 -5.30 -11.99 9.26
C PHE A 366 -4.70 -10.58 9.31
N MET A 367 -3.38 -10.50 9.51
CA MET A 367 -2.63 -9.25 9.49
C MET A 367 -2.10 -8.97 8.09
N LEU A 368 -2.48 -7.84 7.50
CA LEU A 368 -2.09 -7.48 6.14
C LEU A 368 -0.92 -6.51 6.07
N GLN A 369 -0.74 -5.69 7.11
CA GLN A 369 0.36 -4.74 7.21
C GLN A 369 0.50 -4.26 8.65
N THR A 370 1.71 -3.91 9.06
CA THR A 370 2.00 -3.05 10.21
C THR A 370 3.02 -1.99 9.83
N ARG A 371 2.94 -0.83 10.48
CA ARG A 371 3.92 0.25 10.34
C ARG A 371 3.87 1.15 11.58
N ASN A 372 4.92 1.94 11.80
CA ASN A 372 4.86 3.01 12.79
C ASN A 372 3.75 3.99 12.41
N GLY A 373 2.85 4.24 13.34
CA GLY A 373 1.64 5.01 13.09
C GLY A 373 1.93 6.49 12.85
N LYS A 374 1.34 7.04 11.79
CA LYS A 374 1.27 8.50 11.62
C LYS A 374 0.39 9.08 12.71
N ARG A 375 0.90 10.11 13.38
CA ARG A 375 0.29 10.69 14.60
C ARG A 375 0.52 12.18 14.66
N THR A 376 -0.28 12.85 15.45
CA THR A 376 -0.12 14.29 15.73
C THR A 376 1.13 14.53 16.57
N ALA A 377 1.63 15.75 16.58
CA ALA A 377 2.76 16.16 17.44
C ALA A 377 2.45 15.90 18.92
N GLN A 378 1.23 16.24 19.38
CA GLN A 378 0.77 15.99 20.74
C GLN A 378 0.81 14.49 21.08
N ALA A 379 0.28 13.65 20.18
CA ALA A 379 0.31 12.21 20.36
C ALA A 379 1.74 11.67 20.38
N ALA A 380 2.63 12.18 19.51
CA ALA A 380 4.03 11.76 19.46
C ALA A 380 4.75 12.00 20.81
N MET A 381 4.60 13.19 21.37
CA MET A 381 5.18 13.53 22.67
C MET A 381 4.62 12.66 23.80
N LYS A 382 3.28 12.55 23.84
CA LYS A 382 2.64 11.73 24.90
C LYS A 382 3.06 10.26 24.82
N ILE A 383 3.07 9.68 23.62
CA ILE A 383 3.47 8.29 23.39
C ILE A 383 4.93 8.06 23.80
N ALA A 384 5.84 8.97 23.45
CA ALA A 384 7.24 8.87 23.81
C ALA A 384 7.43 8.85 25.34
N CYS A 385 6.74 9.75 26.07
CA CYS A 385 6.75 9.77 27.55
C CYS A 385 6.16 8.49 28.14
N ASP A 386 4.97 8.08 27.68
CA ASP A 386 4.28 6.89 28.18
C ASP A 386 5.13 5.61 27.99
N LEU A 387 5.84 5.48 26.85
CA LEU A 387 6.71 4.34 26.58
C LEU A 387 7.94 4.28 27.51
N VAL A 388 8.44 5.43 27.97
CA VAL A 388 9.48 5.52 29.01
C VAL A 388 8.92 5.09 30.36
N ASP A 389 7.76 5.64 30.77
CA ASP A 389 7.11 5.31 32.03
C ASP A 389 6.72 3.82 32.10
N GLU A 390 6.40 3.20 30.97
CA GLU A 390 6.14 1.77 30.83
C GLU A 390 7.43 0.91 30.80
N GLY A 391 8.60 1.51 30.81
CA GLY A 391 9.90 0.83 30.76
C GLY A 391 10.21 0.12 29.43
N LEU A 392 9.53 0.51 28.34
CA LEU A 392 9.74 -0.07 27.00
C LEU A 392 10.93 0.56 26.27
N ILE A 393 11.22 1.84 26.53
CA ILE A 393 12.32 2.60 25.94
C ILE A 393 13.04 3.43 26.99
N THR A 394 14.25 3.92 26.67
CA THR A 394 14.97 4.91 27.50
C THR A 394 14.55 6.33 27.15
N GLU A 395 14.90 7.30 28.00
CA GLU A 395 14.67 8.74 27.75
C GLU A 395 15.35 9.18 26.43
N GLU A 396 16.58 8.72 26.17
CA GLU A 396 17.31 9.02 24.95
C GLU A 396 16.60 8.44 23.71
N GLN A 397 16.06 7.23 23.82
CA GLN A 397 15.26 6.64 22.73
C GLN A 397 13.96 7.41 22.51
N ALA A 398 13.31 7.91 23.55
CA ALA A 398 12.11 8.72 23.47
C ALA A 398 12.36 10.03 22.70
N VAL A 399 13.48 10.71 22.97
CA VAL A 399 13.87 11.93 22.22
C VAL A 399 14.02 11.64 20.73
N LEU A 400 14.56 10.47 20.35
CA LEU A 400 14.74 10.08 18.95
C LEU A 400 13.42 9.66 18.25
N LEU A 401 12.35 9.37 19.00
CA LEU A 401 11.04 9.04 18.43
C LEU A 401 10.25 10.28 17.98
N VAL A 402 10.60 11.46 18.47
CA VAL A 402 9.91 12.71 18.15
C VAL A 402 10.71 13.47 17.11
N ASP A 403 10.10 13.70 15.93
CA ASP A 403 10.70 14.54 14.91
C ASP A 403 10.72 16.00 15.40
N PRO A 404 11.89 16.69 15.39
CA PRO A 404 11.97 18.09 15.82
C PRO A 404 11.00 19.03 15.09
N SER A 405 10.70 18.77 13.83
CA SER A 405 9.72 19.55 13.05
C SER A 405 8.29 19.48 13.62
N GLN A 406 7.97 18.43 14.37
CA GLN A 406 6.66 18.30 15.02
C GLN A 406 6.51 19.28 16.20
N LEU A 407 7.62 19.79 16.78
CA LEU A 407 7.56 20.76 17.87
C LEU A 407 6.97 22.08 17.40
N ASP A 408 7.18 22.44 16.14
CA ASP A 408 6.61 23.65 15.55
C ASP A 408 5.07 23.62 15.56
N ALA A 409 4.47 22.43 15.53
CA ALA A 409 3.01 22.27 15.60
C ALA A 409 2.42 22.78 16.94
N PHE A 410 3.20 22.83 18.03
CA PHE A 410 2.76 23.43 19.29
C PHE A 410 2.74 24.95 19.27
N LEU A 411 3.36 25.56 18.28
CA LEU A 411 3.39 27.01 18.05
C LEU A 411 2.29 27.46 17.08
N HIS A 412 1.50 26.53 16.53
CA HIS A 412 0.40 26.89 15.62
C HIS A 412 -0.71 27.69 16.31
N ASP A 413 -1.33 28.54 15.52
CA ASP A 413 -2.46 29.36 15.92
C ASP A 413 -3.60 28.50 16.49
N GLN A 414 -4.18 29.00 17.58
CA GLN A 414 -5.37 28.43 18.19
C GLN A 414 -6.48 29.49 18.24
N PHE A 415 -7.72 29.08 18.10
CA PHE A 415 -8.84 29.99 18.29
C PHE A 415 -8.89 30.49 19.73
N ASN A 416 -9.15 31.78 19.89
CA ASN A 416 -9.40 32.33 21.23
C ASN A 416 -10.59 31.60 21.88
N PRO A 417 -10.41 30.97 23.07
CA PRO A 417 -11.48 30.20 23.70
C PRO A 417 -12.76 30.99 24.00
N ALA A 418 -12.64 32.31 24.24
CA ALA A 418 -13.81 33.16 24.50
C ALA A 418 -14.60 33.45 23.22
N GLU A 419 -13.90 33.59 22.07
CA GLU A 419 -14.53 33.79 20.77
C GLU A 419 -15.12 32.49 20.23
N LEU A 420 -14.42 31.36 20.43
CA LEU A 420 -14.94 30.05 20.04
C LEU A 420 -16.28 29.73 20.71
N LYS A 421 -16.47 30.12 22.00
CA LYS A 421 -17.76 29.98 22.71
C LYS A 421 -18.88 30.84 22.11
N ARG A 422 -18.55 31.92 21.41
CA ARG A 422 -19.54 32.82 20.77
C ARG A 422 -19.78 32.47 19.30
N ALA A 423 -18.89 31.67 18.71
CA ALA A 423 -18.99 31.31 17.32
C ALA A 423 -20.24 30.45 17.04
N LYS A 424 -20.86 30.70 15.89
CA LYS A 424 -21.97 29.86 15.42
C LYS A 424 -21.40 28.53 14.93
N ILE A 425 -21.76 27.44 15.58
CA ILE A 425 -21.42 26.10 15.10
C ILE A 425 -22.29 25.79 13.89
N LEU A 426 -21.64 25.50 12.73
CA LEU A 426 -22.32 25.13 11.49
C LEU A 426 -22.51 23.61 11.41
N ALA A 427 -21.51 22.84 11.80
CA ALA A 427 -21.51 21.39 11.83
C ALA A 427 -20.51 20.86 12.87
N THR A 428 -20.66 19.59 13.24
CA THR A 428 -19.72 18.85 14.10
C THR A 428 -19.26 17.62 13.34
N ALA A 429 -17.95 17.35 13.38
CA ALA A 429 -17.35 16.19 12.72
C ALA A 429 -16.11 15.72 13.51
N LEU A 430 -15.44 14.67 13.05
CA LEU A 430 -14.31 14.06 13.72
C LEU A 430 -13.05 14.95 13.60
N PRO A 431 -12.34 15.25 14.69
CA PRO A 431 -11.10 16.02 14.66
C PRO A 431 -9.94 15.13 14.17
N ALA A 432 -9.80 15.00 12.87
CA ALA A 432 -8.82 14.10 12.26
C ALA A 432 -7.37 14.58 12.43
N SER A 433 -7.13 15.89 12.43
CA SER A 433 -5.86 16.54 12.76
C SER A 433 -6.13 17.88 13.45
N PRO A 434 -5.49 18.18 14.58
CA PRO A 434 -5.75 19.40 15.36
C PRO A 434 -5.25 20.66 14.62
N GLY A 435 -5.77 21.82 15.05
CA GLY A 435 -5.37 23.13 14.56
C GLY A 435 -6.54 24.09 14.48
N ALA A 436 -6.23 25.34 14.06
CA ALA A 436 -7.18 26.37 13.72
C ALA A 436 -6.88 26.88 12.33
N ALA A 437 -7.82 26.79 11.43
CA ALA A 437 -7.65 27.20 10.04
C ALA A 437 -8.73 28.20 9.63
N CYS A 438 -8.33 29.25 8.93
CA CYS A 438 -9.22 30.22 8.36
C CYS A 438 -8.84 30.47 6.89
N GLY A 439 -9.82 30.45 6.00
CA GLY A 439 -9.58 30.68 4.58
C GLY A 439 -10.88 30.65 3.77
N GLN A 440 -10.73 30.91 2.47
CA GLN A 440 -11.83 30.82 1.53
C GLN A 440 -12.04 29.36 1.13
N VAL A 441 -13.30 28.93 1.02
CA VAL A 441 -13.64 27.56 0.67
C VAL A 441 -13.37 27.30 -0.81
N VAL A 442 -12.65 26.23 -1.10
CA VAL A 442 -12.42 25.67 -2.44
C VAL A 442 -12.82 24.19 -2.47
N PHE A 443 -13.26 23.68 -3.62
CA PHE A 443 -13.81 22.35 -3.73
C PHE A 443 -12.95 21.36 -4.53
N ASP A 444 -11.83 21.81 -5.04
CA ASP A 444 -10.87 21.01 -5.78
C ASP A 444 -9.43 21.52 -5.61
N ALA A 445 -8.46 20.65 -5.87
CA ALA A 445 -7.05 20.93 -5.67
C ALA A 445 -6.49 21.98 -6.65
N GLU A 446 -7.03 22.05 -7.87
CA GLU A 446 -6.56 23.00 -8.88
C GLU A 446 -6.97 24.43 -8.52
N THR A 447 -8.25 24.63 -8.16
CA THR A 447 -8.73 25.93 -7.66
C THR A 447 -7.96 26.37 -6.40
N ALA A 448 -7.60 25.39 -5.51
CA ALA A 448 -6.77 25.70 -4.36
C ALA A 448 -5.39 26.26 -4.78
N LYS A 449 -4.73 25.64 -5.76
CA LYS A 449 -3.43 26.10 -6.30
C LYS A 449 -3.52 27.49 -6.89
N GLU A 450 -4.54 27.73 -7.72
CA GLU A 450 -4.77 29.05 -8.35
C GLU A 450 -4.94 30.14 -7.30
N TRP A 451 -5.79 29.93 -6.31
CA TRP A 451 -6.09 30.93 -5.30
C TRP A 451 -4.94 31.18 -4.35
N VAL A 452 -4.16 30.14 -4.00
CA VAL A 452 -2.95 30.30 -3.20
C VAL A 452 -1.89 31.06 -3.98
N ALA A 453 -1.74 30.81 -5.29
CA ALA A 453 -0.83 31.58 -6.14
C ALA A 453 -1.23 33.09 -6.22
N GLU A 454 -2.50 33.41 -6.04
CA GLU A 454 -3.00 34.78 -5.89
C GLU A 454 -2.82 35.37 -4.48
N GLY A 455 -2.21 34.61 -3.55
CA GLY A 455 -1.99 35.03 -2.16
C GLY A 455 -3.20 34.87 -1.24
N LYS A 456 -4.20 34.09 -1.63
CA LYS A 456 -5.38 33.79 -0.81
C LYS A 456 -5.11 32.60 0.12
N LYS A 457 -5.66 32.65 1.33
CA LYS A 457 -5.73 31.49 2.23
C LYS A 457 -6.96 30.66 1.89
N VAL A 458 -6.82 29.33 1.78
CA VAL A 458 -7.90 28.45 1.35
C VAL A 458 -8.15 27.31 2.34
N ILE A 459 -9.42 26.88 2.42
CA ILE A 459 -9.86 25.67 3.07
C ILE A 459 -10.33 24.72 1.97
N LEU A 460 -9.68 23.57 1.85
CA LEU A 460 -10.06 22.55 0.88
C LEU A 460 -11.23 21.72 1.43
N VAL A 461 -12.38 21.77 0.74
CA VAL A 461 -13.59 21.02 1.10
C VAL A 461 -13.87 19.98 0.03
N ARG A 462 -13.85 18.70 0.40
CA ARG A 462 -14.08 17.57 -0.51
C ARG A 462 -15.18 16.66 0.02
N LEU A 463 -15.81 15.87 -0.84
CA LEU A 463 -16.60 14.72 -0.38
C LEU A 463 -15.68 13.74 0.34
N GLU A 464 -14.60 13.38 -0.27
CA GLU A 464 -13.47 12.57 0.19
C GLU A 464 -12.21 13.05 -0.55
N THR A 465 -11.02 12.85 0.00
CA THR A 465 -9.77 13.17 -0.72
C THR A 465 -9.20 11.92 -1.36
N SER A 466 -8.56 12.10 -2.51
CA SER A 466 -7.78 11.09 -3.20
C SER A 466 -6.28 11.45 -3.21
N PRO A 467 -5.37 10.52 -3.56
CA PRO A 467 -3.96 10.81 -3.67
C PRO A 467 -3.61 11.93 -4.66
N GLU A 468 -4.46 12.19 -5.64
CA GLU A 468 -4.33 13.28 -6.61
C GLU A 468 -4.52 14.66 -5.96
N ASP A 469 -5.26 14.74 -4.86
CA ASP A 469 -5.50 16.00 -4.13
C ASP A 469 -4.29 16.46 -3.29
N ILE A 470 -3.19 15.67 -3.23
CA ILE A 470 -2.06 15.88 -2.31
C ILE A 470 -1.45 17.29 -2.35
N GLU A 471 -1.33 17.89 -3.54
CA GLU A 471 -0.80 19.25 -3.68
C GLU A 471 -1.77 20.28 -3.11
N GLY A 472 -3.07 20.16 -3.44
CA GLY A 472 -4.11 21.04 -2.91
C GLY A 472 -4.25 20.91 -1.39
N MET A 473 -4.12 19.71 -0.85
CA MET A 473 -4.11 19.46 0.59
C MET A 473 -2.93 20.16 1.27
N HIS A 474 -1.73 20.07 0.68
CA HIS A 474 -0.50 20.60 1.27
C HIS A 474 -0.48 22.14 1.38
N ILE A 475 -1.06 22.82 0.40
CA ILE A 475 -1.07 24.29 0.34
C ILE A 475 -2.27 24.93 1.03
N SER A 476 -3.24 24.12 1.47
CA SER A 476 -4.45 24.58 2.16
C SER A 476 -4.16 24.83 3.65
N GLU A 477 -4.76 25.88 4.22
CA GLU A 477 -4.71 26.15 5.67
C GLU A 477 -5.43 25.05 6.48
N GLY A 478 -6.44 24.42 5.90
CA GLY A 478 -7.19 23.33 6.50
C GLY A 478 -7.98 22.50 5.49
N ILE A 479 -8.36 21.31 5.92
CA ILE A 479 -9.06 20.33 5.10
C ILE A 479 -10.35 19.92 5.81
N LEU A 480 -11.46 19.86 5.05
CA LEU A 480 -12.74 19.35 5.51
C LEU A 480 -13.24 18.31 4.53
N THR A 481 -13.58 17.11 5.02
CA THR A 481 -14.24 16.09 4.20
C THR A 481 -15.62 15.75 4.72
N VAL A 482 -16.56 15.51 3.79
CA VAL A 482 -17.95 15.14 4.10
C VAL A 482 -18.08 13.66 4.43
N ARG A 483 -17.10 12.85 4.01
CA ARG A 483 -17.02 11.40 4.23
C ARG A 483 -15.61 11.02 4.67
N GLY A 484 -15.51 9.88 5.32
CA GLY A 484 -14.25 9.30 5.75
C GLY A 484 -14.03 9.44 7.26
N GLY A 485 -13.59 8.35 7.90
CA GLY A 485 -13.30 8.31 9.32
C GLY A 485 -11.88 8.79 9.65
N MET A 486 -11.46 8.50 10.89
CA MET A 486 -10.13 8.84 11.40
C MET A 486 -8.99 8.10 10.70
N THR A 487 -9.30 7.07 9.91
CA THR A 487 -8.34 6.25 9.14
C THR A 487 -8.35 6.56 7.64
N SER A 488 -9.20 7.49 7.19
CA SER A 488 -9.31 7.89 5.78
C SER A 488 -8.02 8.52 5.24
N HIS A 489 -7.90 8.58 3.92
CA HIS A 489 -6.77 9.25 3.24
C HIS A 489 -6.57 10.68 3.74
N ALA A 490 -7.66 11.48 3.83
CA ALA A 490 -7.60 12.84 4.36
C ALA A 490 -7.01 12.89 5.77
N ALA A 491 -7.49 12.04 6.68
CA ALA A 491 -7.06 12.01 8.07
C ALA A 491 -5.58 11.62 8.23
N VAL A 492 -5.14 10.57 7.52
CA VAL A 492 -3.77 10.06 7.59
C VAL A 492 -2.77 11.05 7.01
N VAL A 493 -3.09 11.63 5.86
CA VAL A 493 -2.22 12.58 5.16
C VAL A 493 -2.14 13.91 5.93
N ALA A 494 -3.27 14.46 6.38
CA ALA A 494 -3.30 15.70 7.15
C ALA A 494 -2.49 15.61 8.44
N ARG A 495 -2.61 14.51 9.20
CA ARG A 495 -1.75 14.27 10.37
C ARG A 495 -0.27 14.20 10.01
N GLY A 496 0.07 13.56 8.90
CA GLY A 496 1.43 13.47 8.41
C GLY A 496 2.02 14.81 8.00
N MET A 497 1.19 15.75 7.57
CA MET A 497 1.55 17.12 7.14
C MET A 497 1.42 18.16 8.27
N GLY A 498 0.80 17.83 9.40
CA GLY A 498 0.49 18.79 10.47
C GLY A 498 -0.60 19.79 10.10
N ILE A 499 -1.45 19.51 9.12
CA ILE A 499 -2.50 20.42 8.65
C ILE A 499 -3.81 20.11 9.40
N CYS A 500 -4.52 21.18 9.81
CA CYS A 500 -5.85 21.06 10.44
C CYS A 500 -6.80 20.27 9.53
N CYS A 501 -7.46 19.24 10.06
CA CYS A 501 -8.38 18.41 9.29
C CYS A 501 -9.60 18.00 10.12
N ILE A 502 -10.76 18.18 9.52
CA ILE A 502 -12.04 17.71 10.05
C ILE A 502 -12.62 16.71 9.04
N SER A 503 -13.01 15.54 9.52
CA SER A 503 -13.57 14.45 8.70
C SER A 503 -14.89 13.99 9.30
N SER A 504 -15.86 13.61 8.47
CA SER A 504 -17.19 13.15 8.93
C SER A 504 -17.39 11.66 8.68
#